data_c94839b2b485922ffbdddadd599bc249
#
_entry.id   c94839b2b485922ffbdddadd599bc249
#
_cell.length_a   1.000
_cell.length_b   1.000
_cell.length_c   1.000
_cell.angle_alpha   90.00
_cell.angle_beta   90.00
_cell.angle_gamma   90.00
#
_symmetry.space_group_name_H-M   'P 1'
#
loop_
_entity.id
_entity.type
_entity.pdbx_description
1 polymer ?
#
loop_
_entity_poly.entity_id
_entity_poly.type
_entity_poly.pdbx_seq_one_letter_code
_entity_poly.pdbx_strand_id
1 'polypeptide(L)'
;VLTCDARQTKKLVELLVDYPEPVYVRVGRAAVPDVYENDDFDFAIGKANMLLDGTDLTIIGTGETVYHTRQAALKLREYGISARVLDMSSIKPCDEEAVLKAASETGRIITVEEHSQYGGLGAMVTEIISEHPVPVKILGIPDENVVHGNSLEIFAHYGLDSSGIVKTALDFLK
;
A
#
# COMPACT_ATOMS: atom_id res chain seq x y z
N VAL A 1 -11.18 -3.43 -5.67
CA VAL A 1 -9.86 -4.11 -5.61
C VAL A 1 -8.89 -3.38 -6.55
N LEU A 2 -7.65 -3.17 -6.10
CA LEU A 2 -6.55 -2.55 -6.84
C LEU A 2 -5.35 -3.51 -6.82
N THR A 3 -5.04 -4.12 -7.96
CA THR A 3 -3.93 -5.08 -8.04
C THR A 3 -2.59 -4.36 -8.27
N CYS A 4 -1.53 -4.89 -7.68
CA CYS A 4 -0.20 -4.27 -7.70
C CYS A 4 0.67 -4.71 -8.89
N ASP A 5 0.41 -5.89 -9.44
CA ASP A 5 1.16 -6.44 -10.59
C ASP A 5 0.33 -7.43 -11.43
N ALA A 6 0.96 -7.97 -12.47
CA ALA A 6 0.31 -8.90 -13.39
C ALA A 6 -0.06 -10.24 -12.71
N ARG A 7 0.75 -10.71 -11.75
CA ARG A 7 0.50 -11.99 -11.05
C ARG A 7 -0.71 -11.89 -10.15
N GLN A 8 -0.79 -10.80 -9.39
CA GLN A 8 -1.94 -10.53 -8.53
C GLN A 8 -3.22 -10.32 -9.37
N THR A 9 -3.10 -9.61 -10.51
CA THR A 9 -4.24 -9.44 -11.45
C THR A 9 -4.72 -10.78 -11.98
N LYS A 10 -3.82 -11.70 -12.34
CA LYS A 10 -4.18 -13.05 -12.78
C LYS A 10 -4.97 -13.80 -11.69
N LYS A 11 -4.48 -13.81 -10.45
CA LYS A 11 -5.18 -14.45 -9.32
C LYS A 11 -6.55 -13.85 -9.05
N LEU A 12 -6.65 -12.52 -9.12
CA LEU A 12 -7.95 -11.86 -9.01
C LEU A 12 -8.93 -12.32 -10.09
N VAL A 13 -8.48 -12.35 -11.36
CA VAL A 13 -9.35 -12.80 -12.47
C VAL A 13 -9.79 -14.25 -12.28
N GLU A 14 -8.90 -15.15 -11.86
CA GLU A 14 -9.24 -16.54 -11.55
C GLU A 14 -10.27 -16.62 -10.42
N LEU A 15 -10.10 -15.83 -9.35
CA LEU A 15 -11.04 -15.78 -8.23
C LEU A 15 -12.43 -15.25 -8.66
N LEU A 16 -12.47 -14.25 -9.54
CA LEU A 16 -13.72 -13.62 -9.95
C LEU A 16 -14.63 -14.52 -10.78
N VAL A 17 -14.13 -15.62 -11.35
CA VAL A 17 -14.94 -16.59 -12.13
C VAL A 17 -16.10 -17.15 -11.28
N ASP A 18 -15.84 -17.46 -10.01
CA ASP A 18 -16.82 -18.05 -9.10
C ASP A 18 -17.26 -17.10 -7.98
N TYR A 19 -16.82 -15.83 -8.02
CA TYR A 19 -17.16 -14.85 -6.98
C TYR A 19 -18.60 -14.36 -7.15
N PRO A 20 -19.46 -14.48 -6.13
CA PRO A 20 -20.91 -14.28 -6.30
C PRO A 20 -21.37 -12.82 -6.32
N GLU A 21 -20.48 -11.87 -5.97
CA GLU A 21 -20.83 -10.46 -5.81
C GLU A 21 -20.15 -9.60 -6.88
N PRO A 22 -20.73 -8.44 -7.24
CA PRO A 22 -20.09 -7.51 -8.16
C PRO A 22 -18.82 -6.92 -7.54
N VAL A 23 -17.73 -6.86 -8.31
CA VAL A 23 -16.44 -6.32 -7.87
C VAL A 23 -16.01 -5.20 -8.82
N TYR A 24 -15.68 -4.04 -8.25
CA TYR A 24 -15.00 -2.98 -8.98
C TYR A 24 -13.48 -3.23 -8.94
N VAL A 25 -12.89 -3.40 -10.12
CA VAL A 25 -11.45 -3.65 -10.27
C VAL A 25 -10.80 -2.44 -10.93
N ARG A 26 -9.77 -1.88 -10.29
CA ARG A 26 -8.91 -0.85 -10.86
C ARG A 26 -7.53 -1.45 -11.14
N VAL A 27 -7.07 -1.32 -12.37
CA VAL A 27 -5.72 -1.72 -12.80
C VAL A 27 -4.98 -0.52 -13.38
N GLY A 28 -3.65 -0.52 -13.26
CA GLY A 28 -2.79 0.48 -13.86
C GLY A 28 -2.80 0.39 -15.39
N ARG A 29 -2.56 1.51 -16.06
CA ARG A 29 -2.48 1.58 -17.53
C ARG A 29 -1.11 1.14 -18.06
N ALA A 30 -0.06 1.45 -17.35
CA ALA A 30 1.31 1.13 -17.72
C ALA A 30 1.74 -0.24 -17.18
N ALA A 31 2.75 -0.84 -17.79
CA ALA A 31 3.42 -2.00 -17.21
C ALA A 31 4.12 -1.60 -15.92
N VAL A 32 3.90 -2.39 -14.86
CA VAL A 32 4.54 -2.22 -13.55
C VAL A 32 5.49 -3.38 -13.29
N PRO A 33 6.56 -3.18 -12.50
CA PRO A 33 7.44 -4.27 -12.10
C PRO A 33 6.69 -5.29 -11.23
N ASP A 34 7.10 -6.56 -11.32
CA ASP A 34 6.55 -7.61 -10.48
C ASP A 34 6.88 -7.34 -9.00
N VAL A 35 5.88 -7.45 -8.15
CA VAL A 35 5.97 -7.42 -6.68
C VAL A 35 6.18 -8.83 -6.15
N TYR A 36 5.41 -9.78 -6.69
CA TYR A 36 5.47 -11.19 -6.35
C TYR A 36 6.44 -11.93 -7.27
N GLU A 37 7.33 -12.75 -6.70
CA GLU A 37 8.38 -13.45 -7.47
C GLU A 37 7.84 -14.65 -8.26
N ASN A 38 6.74 -15.24 -7.78
CA ASN A 38 6.06 -16.38 -8.40
C ASN A 38 4.56 -16.33 -8.09
N ASP A 39 3.81 -17.34 -8.55
CA ASP A 39 2.35 -17.44 -8.32
C ASP A 39 2.00 -18.16 -6.99
N ASP A 40 2.99 -18.48 -6.16
CA ASP A 40 2.81 -19.18 -4.88
C ASP A 40 2.57 -18.17 -3.74
N PHE A 41 1.43 -17.50 -3.76
CA PHE A 41 0.94 -16.64 -2.69
C PHE A 41 -0.58 -16.72 -2.61
N ASP A 42 -1.10 -16.55 -1.41
CA ASP A 42 -2.54 -16.50 -1.19
C ASP A 42 -3.11 -15.16 -1.64
N PHE A 43 -4.28 -15.18 -2.24
CA PHE A 43 -5.01 -13.99 -2.61
C PHE A 43 -6.50 -14.12 -2.28
N ALA A 44 -7.02 -13.18 -1.52
CA ALA A 44 -8.45 -13.10 -1.19
C ALA A 44 -8.90 -11.64 -1.12
N ILE A 45 -10.09 -11.35 -1.61
CA ILE A 45 -10.71 -10.02 -1.46
C ILE A 45 -10.93 -9.77 0.04
N GLY A 46 -10.52 -8.61 0.52
CA GLY A 46 -10.62 -8.24 1.94
C GLY A 46 -9.46 -8.72 2.81
N LYS A 47 -8.42 -9.32 2.22
CA LYS A 47 -7.21 -9.71 2.93
C LYS A 47 -5.98 -8.99 2.39
N ALA A 48 -5.11 -8.57 3.30
CA ALA A 48 -3.82 -7.99 2.98
C ALA A 48 -2.74 -9.07 2.91
N ASN A 49 -1.77 -8.88 2.02
CA ASN A 49 -0.59 -9.74 1.95
C ASN A 49 0.59 -9.05 2.64
N MET A 50 1.22 -9.72 3.60
CA MET A 50 2.46 -9.23 4.21
C MET A 50 3.64 -9.60 3.31
N LEU A 51 4.22 -8.60 2.65
CA LEU A 51 5.36 -8.77 1.75
C LEU A 51 6.71 -8.79 2.49
N LEU A 52 6.82 -8.01 3.55
CA LEU A 52 7.99 -7.96 4.42
C LEU A 52 7.51 -7.79 5.86
N ASP A 53 8.16 -8.49 6.78
CA ASP A 53 7.93 -8.25 8.21
C ASP A 53 8.93 -7.23 8.77
N GLY A 54 8.52 -6.52 9.84
CA GLY A 54 9.31 -5.49 10.48
C GLY A 54 8.66 -4.98 11.76
N THR A 55 9.44 -4.24 12.56
CA THR A 55 9.09 -3.86 13.93
C THR A 55 9.03 -2.35 14.19
N ASP A 56 9.63 -1.52 13.35
CA ASP A 56 9.80 -0.08 13.65
C ASP A 56 8.65 0.77 13.10
N LEU A 57 8.07 0.36 11.99
CA LEU A 57 6.86 0.95 11.38
C LEU A 57 6.24 -0.03 10.40
N THR A 58 4.96 0.19 10.07
CA THR A 58 4.30 -0.49 8.95
C THR A 58 4.07 0.48 7.80
N ILE A 59 4.36 0.05 6.57
CA ILE A 59 4.03 0.77 5.34
C ILE A 59 2.98 -0.05 4.59
N ILE A 60 1.80 0.54 4.37
CA ILE A 60 0.68 -0.10 3.69
C ILE A 60 0.55 0.53 2.30
N GLY A 61 0.76 -0.25 1.26
CA GLY A 61 0.57 0.19 -0.13
C GLY A 61 -0.66 -0.43 -0.76
N THR A 62 -1.17 0.19 -1.83
CA THR A 62 -2.24 -0.35 -2.67
C THR A 62 -1.96 -0.09 -4.15
N GLY A 63 -2.34 -1.04 -5.02
CA GLY A 63 -2.12 -0.91 -6.46
C GLY A 63 -0.65 -0.72 -6.83
N GLU A 64 -0.37 0.15 -7.80
CA GLU A 64 0.99 0.39 -8.32
C GLU A 64 1.99 0.85 -7.25
N THR A 65 1.53 1.49 -6.17
CA THR A 65 2.42 1.99 -5.11
C THR A 65 3.05 0.88 -4.26
N VAL A 66 2.52 -0.35 -4.29
CA VAL A 66 3.04 -1.49 -3.52
C VAL A 66 4.49 -1.81 -3.90
N TYR A 67 4.84 -1.74 -5.20
CA TYR A 67 6.22 -1.91 -5.63
C TYR A 67 7.15 -0.90 -4.97
N HIS A 68 6.79 0.39 -5.01
CA HIS A 68 7.58 1.46 -4.40
C HIS A 68 7.68 1.33 -2.88
N THR A 69 6.60 0.88 -2.24
CA THR A 69 6.53 0.60 -0.80
C THR A 69 7.51 -0.51 -0.41
N ARG A 70 7.52 -1.62 -1.15
CA ARG A 70 8.47 -2.72 -0.93
C ARG A 70 9.92 -2.27 -1.14
N GLN A 71 10.20 -1.51 -2.20
CA GLN A 71 11.55 -0.99 -2.46
C GLN A 71 12.01 0.00 -1.38
N ALA A 72 11.11 0.83 -0.88
CA ALA A 72 11.41 1.76 0.22
C ALA A 72 11.77 1.00 1.50
N ALA A 73 11.01 -0.02 1.87
CA ALA A 73 11.29 -0.84 3.04
C ALA A 73 12.66 -1.55 2.94
N LEU A 74 13.03 -2.05 1.76
CA LEU A 74 14.35 -2.64 1.53
C LEU A 74 15.47 -1.60 1.71
N LYS A 75 15.30 -0.38 1.20
CA LYS A 75 16.27 0.72 1.39
C LYS A 75 16.37 1.18 2.85
N LEU A 76 15.26 1.17 3.60
CA LEU A 76 15.26 1.55 5.02
C LEU A 76 16.16 0.65 5.88
N ARG A 77 16.39 -0.59 5.47
CA ARG A 77 17.36 -1.49 6.14
C ARG A 77 18.79 -0.93 6.15
N GLU A 78 19.18 -0.16 5.15
CA GLU A 78 20.50 0.50 5.09
C GLU A 78 20.65 1.56 6.18
N TYR A 79 19.52 2.06 6.70
CA TYR A 79 19.44 3.00 7.83
C TYR A 79 19.16 2.31 9.17
N GLY A 80 19.20 0.96 9.20
CA GLY A 80 18.91 0.18 10.41
C GLY A 80 17.43 0.13 10.80
N ILE A 81 16.53 0.46 9.87
CA ILE A 81 15.09 0.50 10.11
C ILE A 81 14.43 -0.75 9.52
N SER A 82 13.68 -1.46 10.37
CA SER A 82 12.91 -2.66 10.02
C SER A 82 11.44 -2.30 9.75
N ALA A 83 11.11 -2.06 8.48
CA ALA A 83 9.76 -1.71 8.09
C ALA A 83 8.97 -2.95 7.64
N ARG A 84 7.75 -3.13 8.21
CA ARG A 84 6.75 -4.08 7.72
C ARG A 84 6.09 -3.51 6.46
N VAL A 85 5.80 -4.36 5.48
CA VAL A 85 5.10 -3.97 4.27
C VAL A 85 3.84 -4.82 4.11
N LEU A 86 2.70 -4.15 3.99
CA LEU A 86 1.42 -4.76 3.65
C LEU A 86 0.97 -4.30 2.27
N ASP A 87 0.62 -5.25 1.42
CA ASP A 87 -0.11 -5.03 0.18
C ASP A 87 -1.61 -5.12 0.47
N MET A 88 -2.27 -3.96 0.49
CA MET A 88 -3.70 -3.83 0.72
C MET A 88 -4.44 -3.71 -0.61
N SER A 89 -4.62 -4.82 -1.31
CA SER A 89 -5.27 -4.84 -2.63
C SER A 89 -6.77 -4.53 -2.56
N SER A 90 -7.40 -4.71 -1.42
CA SER A 90 -8.84 -4.48 -1.23
C SER A 90 -9.09 -3.33 -0.26
N ILE A 91 -9.79 -2.29 -0.76
CA ILE A 91 -10.17 -1.14 0.08
C ILE A 91 -11.49 -1.43 0.78
N LYS A 92 -12.41 -2.10 0.09
CA LYS A 92 -13.70 -2.49 0.66
C LYS A 92 -14.13 -3.85 0.09
N PRO A 93 -14.26 -4.87 0.94
CA PRO A 93 -13.88 -4.88 2.36
C PRO A 93 -12.37 -4.67 2.56
N CYS A 94 -11.97 -4.14 3.72
CA CYS A 94 -10.57 -4.01 4.14
C CYS A 94 -10.19 -5.13 5.10
N ASP A 95 -8.91 -5.44 5.20
CA ASP A 95 -8.37 -6.30 6.25
C ASP A 95 -8.13 -5.50 7.54
N GLU A 96 -9.21 -5.31 8.31
CA GLU A 96 -9.17 -4.59 9.59
C GLU A 96 -8.22 -5.25 10.59
N GLU A 97 -8.18 -6.60 10.61
CA GLU A 97 -7.30 -7.36 11.50
C GLU A 97 -5.83 -7.07 11.22
N ALA A 98 -5.43 -7.04 9.94
CA ALA A 98 -4.06 -6.71 9.54
C ALA A 98 -3.68 -5.27 9.92
N VAL A 99 -4.61 -4.31 9.79
CA VAL A 99 -4.40 -2.91 10.17
C VAL A 99 -4.26 -2.77 11.68
N LEU A 100 -5.14 -3.36 12.47
CA LEU A 100 -5.08 -3.33 13.95
C LEU A 100 -3.82 -4.02 14.47
N LYS A 101 -3.43 -5.15 13.87
CA LYS A 101 -2.18 -5.84 14.20
C LYS A 101 -0.97 -4.97 13.88
N ALA A 102 -0.93 -4.32 12.71
CA ALA A 102 0.12 -3.39 12.34
C ALA A 102 0.23 -2.23 13.35
N ALA A 103 -0.90 -1.62 13.72
CA ALA A 103 -0.93 -0.54 14.71
C ALA A 103 -0.37 -0.98 16.07
N SER A 104 -0.78 -2.14 16.57
CA SER A 104 -0.36 -2.65 17.89
C SER A 104 1.10 -3.09 17.94
N GLU A 105 1.63 -3.68 16.85
CA GLU A 105 2.96 -4.27 16.84
C GLU A 105 4.07 -3.29 16.45
N THR A 106 3.78 -2.35 15.53
CA THR A 106 4.80 -1.40 15.03
C THR A 106 4.59 0.03 15.52
N GLY A 107 3.40 0.36 16.04
CA GLY A 107 3.09 1.65 16.66
C GLY A 107 3.12 2.87 15.74
N ARG A 108 3.40 2.71 14.44
CA ARG A 108 3.41 3.77 13.43
C ARG A 108 3.05 3.20 12.06
N ILE A 109 2.23 3.92 11.30
CA ILE A 109 1.78 3.48 9.97
C ILE A 109 2.03 4.58 8.94
N ILE A 110 2.55 4.21 7.77
CA ILE A 110 2.54 5.04 6.57
C ILE A 110 1.62 4.36 5.56
N THR A 111 0.66 5.07 5.00
CA THR A 111 -0.15 4.58 3.87
C THR A 111 0.31 5.23 2.58
N VAL A 112 0.33 4.46 1.49
CA VAL A 112 0.77 4.93 0.17
C VAL A 112 -0.26 4.53 -0.88
N GLU A 113 -0.84 5.52 -1.55
CA GLU A 113 -1.89 5.30 -2.54
C GLU A 113 -1.79 6.27 -3.73
N GLU A 114 -1.96 5.76 -4.93
CA GLU A 114 -2.14 6.58 -6.15
C GLU A 114 -3.59 7.05 -6.22
N HIS A 115 -3.97 7.87 -5.27
CA HIS A 115 -5.32 8.39 -5.11
C HIS A 115 -5.28 9.68 -4.29
N SER A 116 -6.40 10.42 -4.26
CA SER A 116 -6.58 11.52 -3.32
C SER A 116 -6.36 11.05 -1.88
N GLN A 117 -5.71 11.88 -1.07
CA GLN A 117 -5.55 11.64 0.36
C GLN A 117 -6.89 11.57 1.13
N TYR A 118 -7.96 12.04 0.51
CA TYR A 118 -9.30 12.07 1.11
C TYR A 118 -10.13 10.87 0.66
N GLY A 119 -10.64 10.10 1.64
CA GLY A 119 -11.56 8.99 1.41
C GLY A 119 -10.92 7.73 0.79
N GLY A 120 -9.59 7.64 0.74
CA GLY A 120 -8.86 6.48 0.23
C GLY A 120 -8.35 5.56 1.34
N LEU A 121 -7.24 4.86 1.04
CA LEU A 121 -6.58 3.91 1.94
C LEU A 121 -6.21 4.55 3.28
N GLY A 122 -5.60 5.74 3.26
CA GLY A 122 -5.16 6.41 4.48
C GLY A 122 -6.32 6.80 5.38
N ALA A 123 -7.42 7.31 4.81
CA ALA A 123 -8.62 7.64 5.56
C ALA A 123 -9.23 6.39 6.22
N MET A 124 -9.33 5.28 5.48
CA MET A 124 -9.84 4.02 5.98
C MET A 124 -8.98 3.44 7.11
N VAL A 125 -7.66 3.45 6.95
CA VAL A 125 -6.73 2.99 8.00
C VAL A 125 -6.91 3.81 9.28
N THR A 126 -7.04 5.13 9.18
CA THR A 126 -7.27 5.99 10.35
C THR A 126 -8.62 5.76 11.01
N GLU A 127 -9.67 5.44 10.24
CA GLU A 127 -10.98 5.07 10.75
C GLU A 127 -10.92 3.75 11.55
N ILE A 128 -10.26 2.72 11.01
CA ILE A 128 -10.10 1.42 11.67
C ILE A 128 -9.41 1.55 13.03
N ILE A 129 -8.35 2.36 13.13
CA ILE A 129 -7.59 2.50 14.39
C ILE A 129 -8.12 3.59 15.31
N SER A 130 -9.29 4.18 15.03
CA SER A 130 -9.81 5.35 15.74
C SER A 130 -9.98 5.13 17.25
N GLU A 131 -10.29 3.91 17.70
CA GLU A 131 -10.42 3.57 19.12
C GLU A 131 -9.05 3.37 19.82
N HIS A 132 -8.01 3.00 19.07
CA HIS A 132 -6.65 2.78 19.56
C HIS A 132 -5.65 3.44 18.60
N PRO A 133 -5.60 4.80 18.54
CA PRO A 133 -4.86 5.51 17.54
C PRO A 133 -3.36 5.42 17.73
N VAL A 134 -2.65 5.23 16.63
CA VAL A 134 -1.21 5.40 16.50
C VAL A 134 -0.91 6.50 15.47
N PRO A 135 0.29 7.10 15.47
CA PRO A 135 0.67 8.03 14.42
C PRO A 135 0.53 7.42 13.03
N VAL A 136 -0.18 8.12 12.13
CA VAL A 136 -0.34 7.74 10.73
C VAL A 136 0.14 8.86 9.81
N LYS A 137 0.94 8.51 8.82
CA LYS A 137 1.32 9.40 7.73
C LYS A 137 0.67 8.92 6.44
N ILE A 138 -0.17 9.76 5.84
CA ILE A 138 -0.85 9.45 4.57
C ILE A 138 -0.03 10.03 3.43
N LEU A 139 0.42 9.19 2.50
CA LEU A 139 1.02 9.55 1.23
C LEU A 139 0.01 9.27 0.11
N GLY A 140 -0.40 10.29 -0.57
CA GLY A 140 -1.35 10.27 -1.67
C GLY A 140 -1.29 11.60 -2.42
N ILE A 141 -2.13 11.75 -3.43
CA ILE A 141 -2.23 12.98 -4.22
C ILE A 141 -3.02 14.01 -3.40
N PRO A 142 -2.45 15.20 -3.13
CA PRO A 142 -3.15 16.25 -2.40
C PRO A 142 -4.33 16.81 -3.21
N ASP A 143 -5.23 17.56 -2.53
CA ASP A 143 -6.37 18.21 -3.17
C ASP A 143 -5.92 19.51 -3.88
N GLU A 144 -5.35 19.33 -5.05
CA GLU A 144 -4.84 20.41 -5.91
C GLU A 144 -5.00 20.05 -7.40
N ASN A 145 -4.66 20.98 -8.28
CA ASN A 145 -4.59 20.71 -9.71
C ASN A 145 -3.41 19.76 -9.99
N VAL A 146 -3.74 18.50 -10.28
CA VAL A 146 -2.74 17.44 -10.49
C VAL A 146 -1.86 17.75 -11.69
N VAL A 147 -0.53 17.60 -11.52
CA VAL A 147 0.43 17.76 -12.60
C VAL A 147 0.25 16.68 -13.67
N HIS A 148 0.55 17.02 -14.91
CA HIS A 148 0.54 16.06 -16.02
C HIS A 148 1.93 15.45 -16.21
N GLY A 149 1.98 14.14 -16.45
CA GLY A 149 3.22 13.41 -16.68
C GLY A 149 2.98 11.89 -16.80
N ASN A 150 4.06 11.15 -16.94
CA ASN A 150 3.98 9.70 -16.78
C ASN A 150 3.91 9.32 -15.29
N SER A 151 3.44 8.11 -14.98
CA SER A 151 3.22 7.68 -13.58
C SER A 151 4.47 7.82 -12.71
N LEU A 152 5.66 7.50 -13.23
CA LEU A 152 6.91 7.57 -12.46
C LEU A 152 7.28 9.00 -12.09
N GLU A 153 7.09 9.96 -13.01
CA GLU A 153 7.33 11.39 -12.76
C GLU A 153 6.32 11.94 -11.75
N ILE A 154 5.05 11.54 -11.86
CA ILE A 154 4.00 11.93 -10.92
C ILE A 154 4.29 11.35 -9.53
N PHE A 155 4.68 10.07 -9.44
CA PHE A 155 5.03 9.46 -8.17
C PHE A 155 6.24 10.15 -7.52
N ALA A 156 7.28 10.46 -8.29
CA ALA A 156 8.43 11.21 -7.78
C ALA A 156 8.03 12.63 -7.30
N HIS A 157 7.16 13.31 -8.05
CA HIS A 157 6.68 14.66 -7.71
C HIS A 157 5.93 14.67 -6.36
N TYR A 158 5.04 13.70 -6.14
CA TYR A 158 4.23 13.61 -4.92
C TYR A 158 4.90 12.79 -3.81
N GLY A 159 6.11 12.28 -4.03
CA GLY A 159 6.83 11.48 -3.03
C GLY A 159 6.23 10.09 -2.80
N LEU A 160 5.53 9.57 -3.80
CA LEU A 160 4.94 8.22 -3.79
C LEU A 160 5.91 7.16 -4.33
N ASP A 161 7.06 7.58 -4.87
CA ASP A 161 8.14 6.68 -5.27
C ASP A 161 8.94 6.17 -4.05
N SER A 162 9.79 5.18 -4.25
CA SER A 162 10.56 4.57 -3.16
C SER A 162 11.45 5.58 -2.42
N SER A 163 11.97 6.60 -3.10
CA SER A 163 12.84 7.62 -2.49
C SER A 163 12.05 8.60 -1.63
N GLY A 164 10.89 9.03 -2.08
CA GLY A 164 9.96 9.86 -1.32
C GLY A 164 9.42 9.17 -0.08
N ILE A 165 9.08 7.86 -0.21
CA ILE A 165 8.62 7.05 0.92
C ILE A 165 9.73 6.90 1.97
N VAL A 166 10.98 6.61 1.55
CA VAL A 166 12.14 6.55 2.47
C VAL A 166 12.33 7.87 3.21
N LYS A 167 12.33 9.00 2.49
CA LYS A 167 12.46 10.33 3.11
C LYS A 167 11.36 10.56 4.15
N THR A 168 10.12 10.25 3.79
CA THR A 168 8.98 10.38 4.72
C THR A 168 9.15 9.49 5.95
N ALA A 169 9.57 8.24 5.79
CA ALA A 169 9.77 7.32 6.91
C ALA A 169 10.88 7.81 7.86
N LEU A 170 12.01 8.28 7.31
CA LEU A 170 13.11 8.84 8.11
C LEU A 170 12.69 10.08 8.91
N ASP A 171 11.85 10.94 8.33
CA ASP A 171 11.33 12.12 9.02
C ASP A 171 10.25 11.76 10.05
N PHE A 172 9.45 10.73 9.79
CA PHE A 172 8.38 10.27 10.67
C PHE A 172 8.88 9.53 11.92
N LEU A 173 10.10 8.98 11.87
CA LEU A 173 10.72 8.24 12.97
C LEU A 173 11.56 9.13 13.93
N LYS A 174 11.80 10.39 13.56
CA LYS A 174 12.45 11.38 14.45
C LYS A 174 11.55 11.80 15.61
#